data_e1d94f05a12e8460a5f8268155595547
#
_entry.id   e1d94f05a12e8460a5f8268155595547
#
_cell.length_a   1.000
_cell.length_b   1.000
_cell.length_c   1.000
_cell.angle_alpha   90.00
_cell.angle_beta   90.00
_cell.angle_gamma   90.00
#
_symmetry.space_group_name_H-M   'P 1'
#
loop_
_entity.id
_entity.type
_entity.pdbx_description
1 polymer ?
#
loop_
_entity_poly.entity_id
_entity_poly.type
_entity_poly.pdbx_seq_one_letter_code
_entity_poly.pdbx_strand_id
1 'polypeptide(L)'
;MQIYGIPFLKKSQYSAIQNGDRSVGVNKELHAIVGAGTGLGIAKGIISGNKVKVLASEGGHVEYSPKSDLEWELKNWLKYSLKVERISCERIISGTGLSRIAEWRLSKPDAKNHPLQKYLKELKISDNLRKELPQEICNLSNQGDKIMIQVERIWLDAYASLLGDVALQELCFGGLWISGGTAPKHFINFKSGLFMKQFSDKGRLKDILKNIPVNVILDEEFGLFSAACRAKMLSQIK
;
A
#
# COMPACT_ATOMS: atom_id res chain seq x y z
N MET A 1 3.55 10.03 -10.21
CA MET A 1 2.99 10.06 -11.59
C MET A 1 1.56 9.55 -11.70
N GLN A 2 1.14 8.55 -10.94
CA GLN A 2 -0.17 7.89 -11.12
C GLN A 2 -1.40 8.78 -10.95
N ILE A 3 -1.32 9.88 -10.22
CA ILE A 3 -2.45 10.78 -9.97
C ILE A 3 -3.02 11.45 -11.25
N TYR A 4 -2.21 11.58 -12.31
CA TYR A 4 -2.66 12.19 -13.59
C TYR A 4 -3.71 11.35 -14.32
N GLY A 5 -3.79 10.05 -14.03
CA GLY A 5 -4.77 9.15 -14.64
C GLY A 5 -6.14 9.15 -13.95
N ILE A 6 -6.23 9.63 -12.68
CA ILE A 6 -7.47 9.54 -11.88
C ILE A 6 -8.68 10.15 -12.59
N PRO A 7 -8.63 11.37 -13.19
CA PRO A 7 -9.79 11.96 -13.85
C PRO A 7 -10.33 11.16 -15.03
N PHE A 8 -9.54 10.24 -15.58
CA PHE A 8 -9.87 9.48 -16.78
C PHE A 8 -10.18 8.01 -16.49
N LEU A 9 -10.22 7.60 -15.21
CA LEU A 9 -10.59 6.25 -14.81
C LEU A 9 -12.05 5.94 -15.17
N LYS A 10 -12.26 4.79 -15.79
CA LYS A 10 -13.59 4.22 -16.00
C LYS A 10 -14.05 3.50 -14.73
N LYS A 11 -15.35 3.43 -14.49
CA LYS A 11 -15.93 2.74 -13.32
C LYS A 11 -15.53 1.26 -13.20
N SER A 12 -15.20 0.60 -14.31
CA SER A 12 -14.73 -0.79 -14.32
C SER A 12 -13.27 -0.96 -13.87
N GLN A 13 -12.49 0.12 -13.81
CA GLN A 13 -11.05 0.07 -13.49
C GLN A 13 -10.75 0.30 -12.00
N TYR A 14 -11.75 0.63 -11.19
CA TYR A 14 -11.59 0.80 -9.75
C TYR A 14 -12.83 0.37 -8.98
N SER A 15 -12.68 0.18 -7.68
CA SER A 15 -13.79 -0.11 -6.77
C SER A 15 -13.65 0.69 -5.49
N ALA A 16 -14.74 1.31 -5.05
CA ALA A 16 -14.80 1.97 -3.76
C ALA A 16 -14.89 0.91 -2.65
N ILE A 17 -14.10 1.10 -1.60
CA ILE A 17 -14.18 0.33 -0.35
C ILE A 17 -14.73 1.19 0.79
N GLN A 18 -14.72 2.51 0.64
CA GLN A 18 -15.41 3.48 1.47
C GLN A 18 -15.84 4.67 0.59
N ASN A 19 -17.12 5.06 0.66
CA ASN A 19 -17.62 6.13 -0.19
C ASN A 19 -17.31 7.55 0.32
N GLY A 20 -17.11 7.71 1.62
CA GLY A 20 -16.96 9.02 2.24
C GLY A 20 -18.22 9.88 2.16
N ASP A 21 -18.19 11.04 2.82
CA ASP A 21 -19.23 12.05 2.69
C ASP A 21 -18.87 13.05 1.60
N ARG A 22 -19.54 12.97 0.45
CA ARG A 22 -19.30 13.85 -0.71
C ARG A 22 -19.81 15.28 -0.51
N SER A 23 -20.50 15.56 0.60
CA SER A 23 -20.90 16.92 0.96
C SER A 23 -19.74 17.76 1.51
N VAL A 24 -18.67 17.11 1.93
CA VAL A 24 -17.48 17.77 2.46
C VAL A 24 -16.52 18.09 1.30
N GLY A 25 -16.51 19.34 0.86
CA GLY A 25 -15.53 19.83 -0.12
C GLY A 25 -16.08 20.01 -1.52
N VAL A 26 -16.69 21.14 -1.77
CA VAL A 26 -17.16 21.51 -3.10
C VAL A 26 -16.02 22.18 -3.88
N ASN A 27 -15.64 21.60 -5.04
CA ASN A 27 -14.99 22.27 -6.18
C ASN A 27 -13.46 22.36 -6.35
N LYS A 28 -12.62 21.98 -5.42
CA LYS A 28 -11.16 21.72 -5.65
C LYS A 28 -10.71 20.67 -4.68
N GLU A 29 -10.88 19.41 -5.06
CA GLU A 29 -10.66 18.33 -4.11
C GLU A 29 -9.22 17.84 -4.17
N LEU A 30 -8.61 17.74 -2.98
CA LEU A 30 -7.33 17.09 -2.82
C LEU A 30 -7.53 15.57 -2.88
N HIS A 31 -6.79 14.95 -3.76
CA HIS A 31 -6.69 13.49 -3.88
C HIS A 31 -5.30 13.05 -3.43
N ALA A 32 -5.23 11.90 -2.76
CA ALA A 32 -3.97 11.22 -2.48
C ALA A 32 -3.99 9.83 -3.12
N ILE A 33 -2.83 9.36 -3.57
CA ILE A 33 -2.66 8.03 -4.12
C ILE A 33 -1.46 7.36 -3.46
N VAL A 34 -1.64 6.12 -3.03
CA VAL A 34 -0.62 5.29 -2.42
C VAL A 34 -0.48 4.03 -3.25
N GLY A 35 0.67 3.84 -3.86
CA GLY A 35 0.96 2.73 -4.75
C GLY A 35 2.01 1.81 -4.18
N ALA A 36 1.61 0.60 -3.77
CA ALA A 36 2.54 -0.45 -3.39
C ALA A 36 2.79 -1.40 -4.58
N GLY A 37 4.05 -1.54 -4.93
CA GLY A 37 4.55 -2.43 -5.96
C GLY A 37 5.88 -3.02 -5.50
N THR A 38 6.93 -2.96 -6.32
CA THR A 38 8.31 -3.27 -5.88
C THR A 38 8.74 -2.32 -4.74
N GLY A 39 8.33 -1.07 -4.81
CA GLY A 39 8.50 -0.04 -3.78
C GLY A 39 7.15 0.53 -3.32
N LEU A 40 7.18 1.66 -2.62
CA LEU A 40 6.02 2.38 -2.11
C LEU A 40 6.06 3.83 -2.56
N GLY A 41 5.15 4.21 -3.46
CA GLY A 41 4.99 5.58 -3.90
C GLY A 41 3.78 6.26 -3.26
N ILE A 42 3.94 7.51 -2.82
CA ILE A 42 2.85 8.36 -2.35
C ILE A 42 2.87 9.64 -3.17
N ALA A 43 1.71 10.03 -3.68
CA ALA A 43 1.55 11.30 -4.36
C ALA A 43 0.21 11.93 -3.97
N LYS A 44 0.13 13.25 -4.11
CA LYS A 44 -1.08 14.02 -3.87
C LYS A 44 -1.26 15.08 -4.96
N GLY A 45 -2.49 15.50 -5.17
CA GLY A 45 -2.77 16.54 -6.15
C GLY A 45 -4.20 17.03 -6.09
N ILE A 46 -4.37 18.23 -6.59
CA ILE A 46 -5.68 18.85 -6.73
C ILE A 46 -6.21 18.54 -8.13
N ILE A 47 -7.41 17.97 -8.18
CA ILE A 47 -8.12 17.64 -9.41
C ILE A 47 -9.29 18.60 -9.58
N SER A 48 -9.38 19.23 -10.74
CA SER A 48 -10.50 20.11 -11.13
C SER A 48 -10.88 19.81 -12.59
N GLY A 49 -11.94 19.04 -12.79
CA GLY A 49 -12.24 18.43 -14.08
C GLY A 49 -11.05 17.62 -14.60
N ASN A 50 -10.58 17.90 -15.81
CA ASN A 50 -9.42 17.23 -16.41
C ASN A 50 -8.07 17.87 -16.06
N LYS A 51 -8.07 18.94 -15.25
CA LYS A 51 -6.84 19.61 -14.81
C LYS A 51 -6.32 18.98 -13.53
N VAL A 52 -5.04 18.64 -13.51
CA VAL A 52 -4.38 17.99 -12.35
C VAL A 52 -3.14 18.80 -11.99
N LYS A 53 -3.10 19.30 -10.75
CA LYS A 53 -1.89 19.89 -10.15
C LYS A 53 -1.32 18.94 -9.12
N VAL A 54 -0.22 18.27 -9.46
CA VAL A 54 0.45 17.31 -8.58
C VAL A 54 1.42 18.02 -7.65
N LEU A 55 1.46 17.58 -6.40
CA LEU A 55 2.42 17.96 -5.39
C LEU A 55 3.38 16.78 -5.16
N ALA A 56 4.67 17.04 -5.24
CA ALA A 56 5.69 16.01 -5.02
C ALA A 56 5.67 15.49 -3.59
N SER A 57 5.96 14.21 -3.41
CA SER A 57 6.05 13.56 -2.12
C SER A 57 6.98 12.34 -2.21
N GLU A 58 7.80 12.19 -1.20
CA GLU A 58 8.59 10.98 -0.91
C GLU A 58 8.07 10.31 0.37
N GLY A 59 6.75 10.39 0.60
CA GLY A 59 6.08 9.88 1.79
C GLY A 59 6.23 8.38 2.03
N GLY A 60 6.57 7.58 1.00
CA GLY A 60 6.92 6.16 1.19
C GLY A 60 8.18 5.94 2.02
N HIS A 61 9.04 6.94 2.09
CA HIS A 61 10.30 6.91 2.83
C HIS A 61 10.22 7.46 4.25
N VAL A 62 9.05 7.88 4.75
CA VAL A 62 8.87 8.21 6.17
C VAL A 62 9.14 6.99 7.04
N GLU A 63 9.48 7.21 8.30
CA GLU A 63 9.78 6.13 9.21
C GLU A 63 8.55 5.28 9.52
N TYR A 64 8.72 3.96 9.53
CA TYR A 64 7.69 3.02 9.94
C TYR A 64 7.43 3.12 11.45
N SER A 65 6.17 3.28 11.81
CA SER A 65 5.69 3.37 13.20
C SER A 65 4.98 2.09 13.61
N PRO A 66 5.64 1.16 14.32
CA PRO A 66 5.02 -0.04 14.85
C PRO A 66 3.92 0.28 15.87
N LYS A 67 2.81 -0.50 15.86
CA LYS A 67 1.68 -0.36 16.79
C LYS A 67 1.60 -1.47 17.82
N SER A 68 2.29 -2.59 17.61
CA SER A 68 2.28 -3.76 18.47
C SER A 68 3.69 -4.24 18.79
N ASP A 69 3.84 -5.04 19.85
CA ASP A 69 5.11 -5.66 20.19
C ASP A 69 5.66 -6.52 19.04
N LEU A 70 4.78 -7.20 18.32
CA LEU A 70 5.13 -8.00 17.16
C LEU A 70 5.74 -7.14 16.04
N GLU A 71 5.16 -5.98 15.75
CA GLU A 71 5.68 -5.04 14.77
C GLU A 71 6.98 -4.38 15.22
N TRP A 72 7.14 -4.13 16.52
CA TRP A 72 8.41 -3.68 17.10
C TRP A 72 9.51 -4.73 16.94
N GLU A 73 9.19 -5.99 17.20
CA GLU A 73 10.13 -7.10 16.99
C GLU A 73 10.55 -7.20 15.53
N LEU A 74 9.60 -7.13 14.59
CA LEU A 74 9.87 -7.11 13.15
C LEU A 74 10.76 -5.93 12.76
N LYS A 75 10.47 -4.71 13.23
CA LYS A 75 11.27 -3.51 12.95
C LYS A 75 12.72 -3.69 13.42
N ASN A 76 12.92 -4.19 14.64
CA ASN A 76 14.25 -4.41 15.19
C ASN A 76 15.01 -5.50 14.42
N TRP A 77 14.34 -6.60 14.07
CA TRP A 77 14.93 -7.64 13.24
C TRP A 77 15.36 -7.10 11.87
N LEU A 78 14.54 -6.24 11.25
CA LEU A 78 14.87 -5.61 9.97
C LEU A 78 16.06 -4.65 10.07
N LYS A 79 16.15 -3.85 11.14
CA LYS A 79 17.32 -3.00 11.39
C LYS A 79 18.60 -3.83 11.41
N TYR A 80 18.58 -4.93 12.15
CA TYR A 80 19.72 -5.83 12.26
C TYR A 80 20.04 -6.53 10.93
N SER A 81 19.06 -7.13 10.27
CA SER A 81 19.25 -7.94 9.06
C SER A 81 19.68 -7.09 7.84
N LEU A 82 19.19 -5.84 7.76
CA LEU A 82 19.52 -4.91 6.68
C LEU A 82 20.72 -4.01 7.02
N LYS A 83 21.23 -4.08 8.24
CA LYS A 83 22.33 -3.23 8.75
C LYS A 83 22.04 -1.73 8.54
N VAL A 84 20.85 -1.29 8.97
CA VAL A 84 20.39 0.10 8.84
C VAL A 84 19.86 0.61 10.16
N GLU A 85 19.99 1.93 10.38
CA GLU A 85 19.50 2.58 11.61
C GLU A 85 17.99 2.84 11.56
N ARG A 86 17.40 2.98 10.37
CA ARG A 86 16.02 3.38 10.18
C ARG A 86 15.28 2.46 9.21
N ILE A 87 14.04 2.14 9.53
CA ILE A 87 13.14 1.37 8.65
C ILE A 87 12.07 2.32 8.12
N SER A 88 12.06 2.54 6.80
CA SER A 88 11.00 3.30 6.12
C SER A 88 9.75 2.46 5.93
N CYS A 89 8.60 3.13 5.73
CA CYS A 89 7.34 2.48 5.40
C CYS A 89 7.47 1.57 4.17
N GLU A 90 8.20 1.98 3.14
CA GLU A 90 8.46 1.16 1.95
C GLU A 90 9.12 -0.19 2.28
N ARG A 91 9.99 -0.24 3.28
CA ARG A 91 10.67 -1.50 3.67
C ARG A 91 9.73 -2.54 4.26
N ILE A 92 8.53 -2.12 4.65
CA ILE A 92 7.42 -2.95 5.15
C ILE A 92 6.33 -3.06 4.08
N ILE A 93 5.85 -1.91 3.57
CA ILE A 93 4.66 -1.81 2.72
C ILE A 93 5.09 -1.76 1.25
N SER A 94 5.54 -2.90 0.76
CA SER A 94 5.86 -3.14 -0.65
C SER A 94 5.88 -4.64 -0.90
N GLY A 95 5.98 -5.09 -2.14
CA GLY A 95 6.18 -6.51 -2.44
C GLY A 95 7.47 -7.05 -1.80
N THR A 96 8.56 -6.28 -1.88
CA THR A 96 9.81 -6.62 -1.17
C THR A 96 9.61 -6.62 0.35
N GLY A 97 8.77 -5.73 0.89
CA GLY A 97 8.42 -5.69 2.31
C GLY A 97 7.68 -6.94 2.75
N LEU A 98 6.68 -7.38 1.97
CA LEU A 98 5.96 -8.63 2.23
C LEU A 98 6.92 -9.83 2.29
N SER A 99 7.87 -9.92 1.37
CA SER A 99 8.93 -10.95 1.39
C SER A 99 9.78 -10.88 2.68
N ARG A 100 10.16 -9.69 3.13
CA ARG A 100 10.93 -9.50 4.37
C ARG A 100 10.16 -9.90 5.62
N ILE A 101 8.87 -9.61 5.67
CA ILE A 101 7.99 -10.07 6.77
C ILE A 101 7.96 -11.61 6.79
N ALA A 102 7.87 -12.25 5.63
CA ALA A 102 7.93 -13.71 5.53
C ALA A 102 9.30 -14.25 5.98
N GLU A 103 10.41 -13.66 5.54
CA GLU A 103 11.77 -14.02 5.98
C GLU A 103 11.88 -13.96 7.51
N TRP A 104 11.43 -12.86 8.13
CA TRP A 104 11.40 -12.72 9.58
C TRP A 104 10.51 -13.76 10.24
N ARG A 105 9.29 -13.98 9.75
CA ARG A 105 8.35 -14.92 10.35
C ARG A 105 8.83 -16.36 10.24
N LEU A 106 9.43 -16.73 9.12
CA LEU A 106 10.02 -18.04 8.89
C LEU A 106 11.31 -18.28 9.70
N SER A 107 11.95 -17.23 10.24
CA SER A 107 13.09 -17.38 11.13
C SER A 107 12.71 -17.86 12.55
N LYS A 108 11.42 -17.87 12.89
CA LYS A 108 10.93 -18.29 14.21
C LYS A 108 10.99 -19.82 14.37
N PRO A 109 11.16 -20.29 15.63
CA PRO A 109 11.32 -21.73 15.89
C PRO A 109 10.16 -22.60 15.42
N ASP A 110 8.92 -22.10 15.49
CA ASP A 110 7.71 -22.80 15.09
C ASP A 110 7.54 -22.93 13.56
N ALA A 111 8.33 -22.19 12.79
CA ALA A 111 8.32 -22.24 11.33
C ALA A 111 9.44 -23.08 10.71
N LYS A 112 10.23 -23.81 11.51
CA LYS A 112 11.40 -24.57 11.02
C LYS A 112 11.10 -25.59 9.92
N ASN A 113 9.93 -26.19 9.94
CA ASN A 113 9.50 -27.21 8.98
C ASN A 113 8.58 -26.66 7.87
N HIS A 114 8.46 -25.33 7.76
CA HIS A 114 7.62 -24.72 6.74
C HIS A 114 8.16 -24.96 5.32
N PRO A 115 7.31 -25.28 4.31
CA PRO A 115 7.76 -25.55 2.95
C PRO A 115 8.63 -24.45 2.32
N LEU A 116 8.38 -23.18 2.67
CA LEU A 116 9.16 -22.04 2.17
C LEU A 116 10.55 -21.91 2.80
N GLN A 117 10.96 -22.76 3.75
CA GLN A 117 12.33 -22.74 4.31
C GLN A 117 13.41 -22.98 3.23
N LYS A 118 13.10 -23.75 2.20
CA LYS A 118 13.98 -23.94 1.04
C LYS A 118 14.26 -22.63 0.31
N TYR A 119 13.23 -21.79 0.13
CA TYR A 119 13.36 -20.49 -0.51
C TYR A 119 14.26 -19.54 0.29
N LEU A 120 14.23 -19.58 1.62
CA LEU A 120 15.11 -18.74 2.45
C LEU A 120 16.59 -19.07 2.25
N LYS A 121 16.93 -20.33 1.96
CA LYS A 121 18.31 -20.74 1.66
C LYS A 121 18.73 -20.24 0.27
N GLU A 122 17.83 -20.27 -0.68
CA GLU A 122 18.06 -19.88 -2.08
C GLU A 122 17.96 -18.35 -2.26
N LEU A 123 17.15 -17.62 -1.47
CA LEU A 123 17.05 -16.14 -1.47
C LEU A 123 18.40 -15.46 -1.15
N LYS A 124 19.30 -16.13 -0.44
CA LYS A 124 20.67 -15.65 -0.23
C LYS A 124 21.50 -15.67 -1.51
N ILE A 125 21.02 -16.33 -2.56
CA ILE A 125 21.74 -16.60 -3.80
C ILE A 125 21.14 -15.84 -5.00
N SER A 126 19.83 -15.48 -4.97
CA SER A 126 19.14 -14.87 -6.11
C SER A 126 18.09 -13.84 -5.73
N ASP A 127 18.27 -12.60 -6.21
CA ASP A 127 17.27 -11.52 -6.08
C ASP A 127 15.96 -11.79 -6.86
N ASN A 128 15.98 -12.68 -7.86
CA ASN A 128 14.79 -13.02 -8.65
C ASN A 128 13.75 -13.78 -7.81
N LEU A 129 14.18 -14.71 -6.97
CA LEU A 129 13.28 -15.44 -6.06
C LEU A 129 12.56 -14.51 -5.08
N ARG A 130 13.20 -13.40 -4.68
CA ARG A 130 12.54 -12.42 -3.81
C ARG A 130 11.38 -11.69 -4.50
N LYS A 131 11.38 -11.60 -5.83
CA LYS A 131 10.27 -11.01 -6.60
C LYS A 131 9.09 -11.96 -6.76
N GLU A 132 9.32 -13.27 -6.72
CA GLU A 132 8.29 -14.31 -6.84
C GLU A 132 7.65 -14.65 -5.50
N LEU A 133 8.38 -14.50 -4.40
CA LEU A 133 7.93 -14.83 -3.05
C LEU A 133 6.60 -14.17 -2.64
N PRO A 134 6.29 -12.90 -2.97
CA PRO A 134 4.99 -12.31 -2.65
C PRO A 134 3.80 -13.07 -3.24
N GLN A 135 3.93 -13.60 -4.45
CA GLN A 135 2.88 -14.39 -5.07
C GLN A 135 2.67 -15.71 -4.35
N GLU A 136 3.74 -16.37 -3.94
CA GLU A 136 3.68 -17.64 -3.22
C GLU A 136 3.11 -17.46 -1.81
N ILE A 137 3.45 -16.35 -1.12
CA ILE A 137 2.85 -15.99 0.16
C ILE A 137 1.33 -15.90 0.04
N CYS A 138 0.83 -15.17 -0.98
CA CYS A 138 -0.60 -15.03 -1.21
C CYS A 138 -1.26 -16.37 -1.53
N ASN A 139 -0.63 -17.20 -2.36
CA ASN A 139 -1.13 -18.52 -2.71
C ASN A 139 -1.31 -19.41 -1.47
N LEU A 140 -0.29 -19.50 -0.63
CA LEU A 140 -0.32 -20.31 0.60
C LEU A 140 -1.30 -19.74 1.63
N SER A 141 -1.36 -18.40 1.77
CA SER A 141 -2.35 -17.74 2.62
C SER A 141 -3.78 -18.10 2.20
N ASN A 142 -4.06 -18.06 0.90
CA ASN A 142 -5.37 -18.45 0.35
C ASN A 142 -5.68 -19.94 0.54
N GLN A 143 -4.66 -20.79 0.65
CA GLN A 143 -4.80 -22.22 0.95
C GLN A 143 -4.95 -22.50 2.46
N GLY A 144 -4.92 -21.47 3.31
CA GLY A 144 -5.11 -21.60 4.75
C GLY A 144 -3.83 -21.80 5.55
N ASP A 145 -2.65 -21.57 4.96
CA ASP A 145 -1.39 -21.63 5.71
C ASP A 145 -1.34 -20.56 6.80
N LYS A 146 -1.29 -20.99 8.06
CA LYS A 146 -1.40 -20.12 9.23
C LYS A 146 -0.24 -19.13 9.35
N ILE A 147 0.94 -19.51 8.90
CA ILE A 147 2.14 -18.66 8.95
C ILE A 147 2.03 -17.58 7.89
N MET A 148 1.64 -17.93 6.67
CA MET A 148 1.48 -16.97 5.58
C MET A 148 0.28 -16.05 5.78
N ILE A 149 -0.82 -16.52 6.37
CA ILE A 149 -1.93 -15.67 6.82
C ILE A 149 -1.43 -14.63 7.82
N GLN A 150 -0.58 -14.99 8.78
CA GLN A 150 -0.01 -14.03 9.73
C GLN A 150 0.90 -13.01 9.03
N VAL A 151 1.74 -13.46 8.10
CA VAL A 151 2.62 -12.60 7.28
C VAL A 151 1.81 -11.56 6.52
N GLU A 152 0.80 -12.01 5.78
CA GLU A 152 -0.07 -11.14 5.01
C GLU A 152 -0.84 -10.16 5.91
N ARG A 153 -1.30 -10.61 7.08
CA ARG A 153 -2.00 -9.79 8.06
C ARG A 153 -1.14 -8.64 8.56
N ILE A 154 0.12 -8.90 8.93
CA ILE A 154 1.05 -7.86 9.39
C ILE A 154 1.25 -6.81 8.29
N TRP A 155 1.42 -7.26 7.05
CA TRP A 155 1.57 -6.37 5.90
C TRP A 155 0.33 -5.50 5.66
N LEU A 156 -0.87 -6.10 5.70
CA LEU A 156 -2.15 -5.40 5.53
C LEU A 156 -2.42 -4.39 6.65
N ASP A 157 -2.11 -4.75 7.91
CA ASP A 157 -2.30 -3.87 9.06
C ASP A 157 -1.38 -2.65 8.98
N ALA A 158 -0.11 -2.84 8.61
CA ALA A 158 0.83 -1.75 8.38
C ALA A 158 0.37 -0.84 7.23
N TYR A 159 -0.12 -1.44 6.12
CA TYR A 159 -0.61 -0.69 4.97
C TYR A 159 -1.85 0.14 5.33
N ALA A 160 -2.84 -0.46 5.98
CA ALA A 160 -4.04 0.24 6.42
C ALA A 160 -3.69 1.40 7.36
N SER A 161 -2.74 1.19 8.29
CA SER A 161 -2.28 2.24 9.19
C SER A 161 -1.67 3.42 8.44
N LEU A 162 -0.78 3.17 7.48
CA LEU A 162 -0.18 4.21 6.65
C LEU A 162 -1.24 4.97 5.84
N LEU A 163 -2.20 4.27 5.25
CA LEU A 163 -3.30 4.92 4.52
C LEU A 163 -4.10 5.87 5.43
N GLY A 164 -4.34 5.47 6.68
CA GLY A 164 -4.99 6.33 7.67
C GLY A 164 -4.13 7.56 8.04
N ASP A 165 -2.81 7.41 8.12
CA ASP A 165 -1.90 8.53 8.37
C ASP A 165 -1.88 9.50 7.18
N VAL A 166 -1.80 8.99 5.95
CA VAL A 166 -1.91 9.80 4.73
C VAL A 166 -3.26 10.53 4.67
N ALA A 167 -4.36 9.84 5.01
CA ALA A 167 -5.70 10.43 5.05
C ALA A 167 -5.79 11.61 6.02
N LEU A 168 -5.19 11.49 7.21
CA LEU A 168 -5.13 12.57 8.21
C LEU A 168 -4.23 13.73 7.79
N GLN A 169 -3.07 13.43 7.22
CA GLN A 169 -2.10 14.44 6.78
C GLN A 169 -2.63 15.29 5.63
N GLU A 170 -3.31 14.62 4.69
CA GLU A 170 -3.69 15.26 3.45
C GLU A 170 -5.14 15.74 3.44
N LEU A 171 -6.01 15.22 4.32
CA LEU A 171 -7.44 15.50 4.31
C LEU A 171 -8.03 15.39 2.89
N CYS A 172 -7.70 14.28 2.22
CA CYS A 172 -7.96 14.06 0.80
C CYS A 172 -9.43 13.69 0.54
N PHE A 173 -10.33 14.65 0.78
CA PHE A 173 -11.77 14.46 0.63
C PHE A 173 -12.20 14.19 -0.82
N GLY A 174 -11.38 14.52 -1.81
CA GLY A 174 -11.59 14.09 -3.19
C GLY A 174 -11.38 12.60 -3.42
N GLY A 175 -10.61 11.95 -2.57
CA GLY A 175 -10.42 10.51 -2.54
C GLY A 175 -8.99 10.09 -2.22
N LEU A 176 -8.89 9.03 -1.44
CA LEU A 176 -7.66 8.26 -1.24
C LEU A 176 -7.70 7.04 -2.17
N TRP A 177 -6.63 6.88 -2.95
CA TRP A 177 -6.53 5.85 -3.98
C TRP A 177 -5.43 4.85 -3.65
N ILE A 178 -5.80 3.58 -3.56
CA ILE A 178 -4.86 2.47 -3.42
C ILE A 178 -4.51 1.96 -4.81
N SER A 179 -3.24 1.87 -5.15
CA SER A 179 -2.76 1.49 -6.48
C SER A 179 -1.50 0.64 -6.43
N GLY A 180 -0.91 0.38 -7.59
CA GLY A 180 0.27 -0.47 -7.74
C GLY A 180 -0.08 -1.93 -7.94
N GLY A 181 0.92 -2.74 -8.29
CA GLY A 181 0.72 -4.15 -8.65
C GLY A 181 0.21 -5.04 -7.52
N THR A 182 0.21 -4.56 -6.26
CA THR A 182 -0.38 -5.28 -5.13
C THR A 182 -1.89 -5.01 -5.00
N ALA A 183 -2.40 -3.90 -5.55
CA ALA A 183 -3.77 -3.47 -5.31
C ALA A 183 -4.83 -4.46 -5.84
N PRO A 184 -4.79 -4.95 -7.09
CA PRO A 184 -5.73 -5.96 -7.58
C PRO A 184 -5.62 -7.27 -6.81
N LYS A 185 -4.40 -7.70 -6.46
CA LYS A 185 -4.12 -8.99 -5.80
C LYS A 185 -4.70 -9.07 -4.38
N HIS A 186 -4.70 -7.94 -3.64
CA HIS A 186 -5.20 -7.87 -2.27
C HIS A 186 -6.58 -7.21 -2.15
N PHE A 187 -7.29 -7.02 -3.27
CA PHE A 187 -8.56 -6.29 -3.29
C PHE A 187 -9.58 -6.83 -2.28
N ILE A 188 -9.73 -8.16 -2.19
CA ILE A 188 -10.64 -8.80 -1.23
C ILE A 188 -10.26 -8.43 0.22
N ASN A 189 -8.96 -8.43 0.51
CA ASN A 189 -8.44 -8.11 1.84
C ASN A 189 -8.67 -6.63 2.19
N PHE A 190 -8.53 -5.71 1.23
CA PHE A 190 -8.80 -4.29 1.44
C PHE A 190 -10.28 -4.00 1.74
N LYS A 191 -11.20 -4.81 1.23
CA LYS A 191 -12.63 -4.72 1.57
C LYS A 191 -12.97 -5.28 2.95
N SER A 192 -12.05 -5.96 3.61
CA SER A 192 -12.33 -6.56 4.91
C SER A 192 -12.59 -5.51 5.98
N GLY A 193 -13.51 -5.79 6.90
CA GLY A 193 -13.77 -4.92 8.04
C GLY A 193 -12.54 -4.74 8.93
N LEU A 194 -11.62 -5.70 8.94
CA LEU A 194 -10.38 -5.63 9.71
C LEU A 194 -9.40 -4.60 9.11
N PHE A 195 -9.26 -4.55 7.78
CA PHE A 195 -8.45 -3.54 7.10
C PHE A 195 -8.98 -2.13 7.36
N MET A 196 -10.28 -1.92 7.18
CA MET A 196 -10.91 -0.63 7.42
C MET A 196 -10.90 -0.21 8.90
N LYS A 197 -10.94 -1.17 9.83
CA LYS A 197 -10.73 -0.91 11.26
C LYS A 197 -9.33 -0.36 11.53
N GLN A 198 -8.29 -0.96 10.96
CA GLN A 198 -6.90 -0.47 11.10
C GLN A 198 -6.70 0.89 10.42
N PHE A 199 -7.30 1.10 9.24
CA PHE A 199 -7.30 2.39 8.56
C PHE A 199 -7.86 3.50 9.45
N SER A 200 -9.01 3.25 10.10
CA SER A 200 -9.71 4.23 10.93
C SER A 200 -9.23 4.30 12.37
N ASP A 201 -8.25 3.48 12.77
CA ASP A 201 -7.69 3.47 14.13
C ASP A 201 -6.78 4.69 14.36
N LYS A 202 -7.41 5.86 14.47
CA LYS A 202 -6.78 7.18 14.66
C LYS A 202 -7.36 7.92 15.88
N GLY A 203 -7.73 7.14 16.91
CA GLY A 203 -8.24 7.67 18.17
C GLY A 203 -9.43 8.61 17.97
N ARG A 204 -9.37 9.80 18.58
CA ARG A 204 -10.44 10.81 18.49
C ARG A 204 -10.72 11.34 17.07
N LEU A 205 -9.79 11.15 16.13
CA LEU A 205 -9.91 11.64 14.76
C LEU A 205 -10.49 10.60 13.78
N LYS A 206 -10.86 9.42 14.27
CA LYS A 206 -11.43 8.34 13.45
C LYS A 206 -12.62 8.76 12.58
N ASP A 207 -13.43 9.68 13.09
CA ASP A 207 -14.66 10.10 12.39
C ASP A 207 -14.36 10.99 11.17
N ILE A 208 -13.23 11.69 11.15
CA ILE A 208 -12.79 12.44 9.97
C ILE A 208 -12.51 11.47 8.80
N LEU A 209 -11.90 10.30 9.08
CA LEU A 209 -11.55 9.34 8.05
C LEU A 209 -12.79 8.72 7.39
N LYS A 210 -13.93 8.65 8.08
CA LYS A 210 -15.19 8.16 7.49
C LYS A 210 -15.68 9.01 6.33
N ASN A 211 -15.30 10.29 6.31
CA ASN A 211 -15.69 11.24 5.29
C ASN A 211 -14.78 11.22 4.06
N ILE A 212 -13.69 10.47 4.09
CA ILE A 212 -12.73 10.35 2.99
C ILE A 212 -13.10 9.15 2.12
N PRO A 213 -13.40 9.33 0.81
CA PRO A 213 -13.61 8.22 -0.09
C PRO A 213 -12.32 7.40 -0.24
N VAL A 214 -12.41 6.07 -0.15
CA VAL A 214 -11.26 5.18 -0.36
C VAL A 214 -11.56 4.25 -1.53
N ASN A 215 -10.69 4.29 -2.53
CA ASN A 215 -10.85 3.57 -3.78
C ASN A 215 -9.64 2.68 -4.06
N VAL A 216 -9.87 1.51 -4.62
CA VAL A 216 -8.82 0.59 -5.07
C VAL A 216 -8.80 0.56 -6.58
N ILE A 217 -7.66 0.83 -7.19
CA ILE A 217 -7.45 0.73 -8.63
C ILE A 217 -7.17 -0.75 -8.95
N LEU A 218 -7.96 -1.31 -9.86
CA LEU A 218 -7.93 -2.72 -10.24
C LEU A 218 -7.15 -2.96 -11.54
N ASP A 219 -6.85 -1.90 -12.27
CA ASP A 219 -6.13 -1.94 -13.54
C ASP A 219 -4.62 -1.99 -13.26
N GLU A 220 -3.99 -3.11 -13.60
CA GLU A 220 -2.55 -3.31 -13.41
C GLU A 220 -1.70 -2.35 -14.27
N GLU A 221 -2.24 -1.91 -15.41
CA GLU A 221 -1.56 -0.99 -16.34
C GLU A 221 -1.81 0.49 -16.01
N PHE A 222 -2.52 0.78 -14.92
CA PHE A 222 -2.86 2.16 -14.55
C PHE A 222 -1.62 3.08 -14.45
N GLY A 223 -0.49 2.55 -14.04
CA GLY A 223 0.77 3.30 -13.98
C GLY A 223 1.18 3.84 -15.36
N LEU A 224 1.13 2.98 -16.38
CA LEU A 224 1.44 3.32 -17.76
C LEU A 224 0.40 4.28 -18.35
N PHE A 225 -0.88 3.98 -18.14
CA PHE A 225 -1.99 4.86 -18.54
C PHE A 225 -1.83 6.28 -17.98
N SER A 226 -1.53 6.40 -16.69
CA SER A 226 -1.35 7.69 -16.03
C SER A 226 -0.13 8.46 -16.57
N ALA A 227 0.96 7.75 -16.91
CA ALA A 227 2.12 8.35 -17.56
C ALA A 227 1.74 8.90 -18.96
N ALA A 228 0.95 8.16 -19.75
CA ALA A 228 0.45 8.60 -21.04
C ALA A 228 -0.47 9.85 -20.89
N CYS A 229 -1.35 9.88 -19.88
CA CYS A 229 -2.16 11.07 -19.58
C CYS A 229 -1.27 12.29 -19.30
N ARG A 230 -0.20 12.12 -18.53
CA ARG A 230 0.74 13.22 -18.26
C ARG A 230 1.46 13.68 -19.52
N ALA A 231 1.95 12.78 -20.36
CA ALA A 231 2.59 13.11 -21.62
C ALA A 231 1.66 13.93 -22.53
N LYS A 232 0.40 13.50 -22.66
CA LYS A 232 -0.63 14.25 -23.41
C LYS A 232 -0.87 15.65 -22.85
N MET A 233 -0.96 15.80 -21.52
CA MET A 233 -1.11 17.12 -20.90
C MET A 233 0.08 18.04 -21.20
N LEU A 234 1.31 17.50 -21.21
CA LEU A 234 2.51 18.28 -21.52
C LEU A 234 2.56 18.72 -22.98
N SER A 235 2.12 17.88 -23.92
CA SER A 235 2.09 18.21 -25.34
C SER A 235 1.08 19.31 -25.70
N GLN A 236 0.12 19.58 -24.83
CA GLN A 236 -0.90 20.62 -25.00
C GLN A 236 -0.52 21.99 -24.39
N ILE A 237 0.60 22.03 -23.65
CA ILE A 237 1.17 23.29 -23.14
C ILE A 237 2.04 23.86 -24.26
N LYS A 238 1.45 24.76 -25.04
CA LYS A 238 2.17 25.61 -25.99
C LYS A 238 2.51 26.93 -25.33
#